data_44d981a58aaf5c8dd09f4225820893fe
#
_entry.id   44d981a58aaf5c8dd09f4225820893fe
#
_cell.length_a   1.000
_cell.length_b   1.000
_cell.length_c   1.000
_cell.angle_alpha   90.00
_cell.angle_beta   90.00
_cell.angle_gamma   90.00
#
_symmetry.space_group_name_H-M   'P 1'
#
loop_
_entity.id
_entity.type
_entity.pdbx_description
1 polymer ?
#
loop_
_entity_poly.entity_id
_entity_poly.type
_entity_poly.pdbx_seq_one_letter_code
_entity_poly.pdbx_strand_id
1 'polypeptide(L)'
;SHARGFALSLAYVVGMALTYAAVGIAAGMTGTLISTALQNAWVLGGFSLVFVVLSFSMFGFYDLQLPTFLQSKVSEEASHIKGGSLPGVAVMGVLSAIIVGPCVAAPLAGALLYIGQTGDALQGGLALFFMALGMGAPLLAVGLSAGTLLPKSGPWMEAVKKAFGVILLATAVWTISPLIPIAAQMVAWALLLTVPAIYLHALDPLPPHAKGWQRFWKGIGMIMLIAGAAMLIGALSGARDLLQPLSGLRGGVQTSEINRLPFERIHSVAELDARIKASGRPVMLDFYADWCVSCKELERFTFSDARVHQKLAGWTLLQADVTANTEDDKALLARFKLFGPPGIIFFDAAGNEIDNVRIVGFLSADEFLATLSRIQ
;
A
#
# COMPACT_ATOMS: atom_id res chain seq x y z
N SER A 1 13.24 20.74 -30.92
CA SER A 1 13.37 19.63 -31.90
C SER A 1 13.01 18.33 -31.19
N HIS A 2 12.31 17.44 -31.86
CA HIS A 2 11.87 16.14 -31.32
C HIS A 2 13.03 15.35 -30.71
N ALA A 3 14.22 15.40 -31.31
CA ALA A 3 15.42 14.74 -30.81
C ALA A 3 15.87 15.26 -29.42
N ARG A 4 15.72 16.56 -29.16
CA ARG A 4 16.10 17.15 -27.87
C ARG A 4 15.08 16.77 -26.77
N GLY A 5 13.78 16.74 -27.10
CA GLY A 5 12.74 16.27 -26.19
C GLY A 5 12.95 14.81 -25.80
N PHE A 6 13.24 13.95 -26.78
CA PHE A 6 13.55 12.55 -26.55
C PHE A 6 14.80 12.35 -25.68
N ALA A 7 15.90 13.07 -25.98
CA ALA A 7 17.14 12.98 -25.21
C ALA A 7 16.95 13.39 -23.73
N LEU A 8 16.15 14.43 -23.47
CA LEU A 8 15.84 14.87 -22.12
C LEU A 8 14.96 13.87 -21.37
N SER A 9 13.92 13.34 -22.04
CA SER A 9 13.08 12.27 -21.43
C SER A 9 13.87 10.99 -21.16
N LEU A 10 14.78 10.65 -22.06
CA LEU A 10 15.67 9.50 -21.88
C LEU A 10 16.61 9.70 -20.68
N ALA A 11 17.22 10.88 -20.55
CA ALA A 11 18.09 11.20 -19.41
C ALA A 11 17.35 11.13 -18.07
N TYR A 12 16.09 11.59 -18.04
CA TYR A 12 15.24 11.46 -16.85
C TYR A 12 14.94 10.02 -16.50
N VAL A 13 14.49 9.22 -17.46
CA VAL A 13 14.13 7.80 -17.27
C VAL A 13 15.36 6.97 -16.85
N VAL A 14 16.50 7.21 -17.47
CA VAL A 14 17.77 6.54 -17.09
C VAL A 14 18.21 6.93 -15.68
N GLY A 15 18.12 8.22 -15.31
CA GLY A 15 18.41 8.67 -13.95
C GLY A 15 17.52 7.98 -12.91
N MET A 16 16.23 7.89 -13.18
CA MET A 16 15.28 7.19 -12.33
C MET A 16 15.56 5.67 -12.26
N ALA A 17 15.81 5.03 -13.40
CA ALA A 17 16.08 3.59 -13.46
C ALA A 17 17.38 3.20 -12.74
N LEU A 18 18.43 3.99 -12.86
CA LEU A 18 19.69 3.78 -12.14
C LEU A 18 19.51 3.92 -10.62
N THR A 19 18.69 4.87 -10.18
CA THR A 19 18.40 5.04 -8.76
C THR A 19 17.65 3.83 -8.20
N TYR A 20 16.63 3.33 -8.90
CA TYR A 20 15.91 2.13 -8.48
C TYR A 20 16.80 0.88 -8.50
N ALA A 21 17.66 0.74 -9.51
CA ALA A 21 18.63 -0.35 -9.57
C ALA A 21 19.61 -0.31 -8.39
N ALA A 22 20.14 0.88 -8.07
CA ALA A 22 21.05 1.06 -6.92
C ALA A 22 20.37 0.75 -5.59
N VAL A 23 19.13 1.22 -5.39
CA VAL A 23 18.33 0.91 -4.21
C VAL A 23 18.02 -0.58 -4.13
N GLY A 24 17.70 -1.23 -5.25
CA GLY A 24 17.44 -2.67 -5.32
C GLY A 24 18.66 -3.51 -4.95
N ILE A 25 19.84 -3.15 -5.46
CA ILE A 25 21.10 -3.82 -5.11
C ILE A 25 21.43 -3.61 -3.62
N ALA A 26 21.32 -2.37 -3.13
CA ALA A 26 21.57 -2.05 -1.73
C ALA A 26 20.58 -2.81 -0.80
N ALA A 27 19.32 -2.89 -1.16
CA ALA A 27 18.32 -3.66 -0.41
C ALA A 27 18.59 -5.16 -0.44
N GLY A 28 19.05 -5.70 -1.58
CA GLY A 28 19.46 -7.11 -1.69
C GLY A 28 20.68 -7.45 -0.83
N MET A 29 21.61 -6.51 -0.68
CA MET A 29 22.83 -6.70 0.15
C MET A 29 22.57 -6.50 1.64
N THR A 30 21.70 -5.56 2.02
CA THR A 30 21.43 -5.22 3.42
C THR A 30 20.26 -6.00 4.02
N GLY A 31 19.52 -6.76 3.20
CA GLY A 31 18.38 -7.53 3.64
C GLY A 31 17.23 -6.66 4.17
N THR A 32 16.67 -7.03 5.32
CA THR A 32 15.43 -6.47 5.87
C THR A 32 15.53 -5.04 6.42
N LEU A 33 16.72 -4.48 6.61
CA LEU A 33 16.92 -3.21 7.33
C LEU A 33 16.28 -2.00 6.65
N ILE A 34 16.25 -1.95 5.32
CA ILE A 34 15.68 -0.81 4.59
C ILE A 34 14.15 -0.83 4.61
N SER A 35 13.52 -1.99 4.49
CA SER A 35 12.05 -2.09 4.51
C SER A 35 11.49 -1.72 5.89
N THR A 36 12.17 -2.13 6.97
CA THR A 36 11.80 -1.76 8.35
C THR A 36 11.99 -0.28 8.64
N ALA A 37 13.03 0.35 8.10
CA ALA A 37 13.26 1.78 8.25
C ALA A 37 12.17 2.62 7.52
N LEU A 38 11.73 2.18 6.35
CA LEU A 38 10.66 2.84 5.59
C LEU A 38 9.27 2.69 6.23
N GLN A 39 9.06 1.67 7.06
CA GLN A 39 7.81 1.45 7.82
C GLN A 39 7.76 2.24 9.14
N ASN A 40 8.76 3.08 9.41
CA ASN A 40 8.74 3.94 10.58
C ASN A 40 7.57 4.94 10.49
N ALA A 41 6.81 5.07 11.58
CA ALA A 41 5.64 5.96 11.68
C ALA A 41 5.95 7.41 11.27
N TRP A 42 7.13 7.92 11.62
CA TRP A 42 7.58 9.27 11.25
C TRP A 42 7.80 9.43 9.75
N VAL A 43 8.34 8.39 9.10
CA VAL A 43 8.58 8.39 7.66
C VAL A 43 7.25 8.33 6.90
N LEU A 44 6.36 7.42 7.28
CA LEU A 44 5.02 7.33 6.68
C LEU A 44 4.21 8.61 6.88
N GLY A 45 4.24 9.18 8.09
CA GLY A 45 3.59 10.47 8.40
C GLY A 45 4.14 11.61 7.56
N GLY A 46 5.47 11.69 7.41
CA GLY A 46 6.13 12.69 6.59
C GLY A 46 5.74 12.59 5.11
N PHE A 47 5.72 11.38 4.55
CA PHE A 47 5.27 11.17 3.15
C PHE A 47 3.79 11.49 2.96
N SER A 48 2.92 11.06 3.87
CA SER A 48 1.50 11.41 3.83
C SER A 48 1.30 12.92 3.85
N LEU A 49 2.04 13.64 4.70
CA LEU A 49 1.99 15.11 4.75
C LEU A 49 2.40 15.73 3.41
N VAL A 50 3.47 15.24 2.79
CA VAL A 50 3.93 15.72 1.47
C VAL A 50 2.84 15.52 0.41
N PHE A 51 2.17 14.35 0.37
CA PHE A 51 1.09 14.09 -0.58
C PHE A 51 -0.12 15.00 -0.34
N VAL A 52 -0.48 15.26 0.91
CA VAL A 52 -1.56 16.20 1.26
C VAL A 52 -1.21 17.61 0.78
N VAL A 53 0.02 18.07 1.06
CA VAL A 53 0.50 19.39 0.60
C VAL A 53 0.47 19.49 -0.91
N LEU A 54 0.98 18.50 -1.65
CA LEU A 54 0.94 18.46 -3.12
C LEU A 54 -0.49 18.44 -3.66
N SER A 55 -1.40 17.70 -3.01
CA SER A 55 -2.81 17.68 -3.39
C SER A 55 -3.47 19.05 -3.27
N PHE A 56 -3.25 19.77 -2.17
CA PHE A 56 -3.78 21.13 -2.00
C PHE A 56 -3.26 22.09 -3.06
N SER A 57 -2.01 21.94 -3.50
CA SER A 57 -1.46 22.69 -4.63
C SER A 57 -2.17 22.37 -5.94
N MET A 58 -2.52 21.08 -6.18
CA MET A 58 -3.29 20.69 -7.38
C MET A 58 -4.71 21.23 -7.39
N PHE A 59 -5.32 21.43 -6.23
CA PHE A 59 -6.64 22.08 -6.12
C PHE A 59 -6.60 23.62 -6.30
N GLY A 60 -5.38 24.21 -6.36
CA GLY A 60 -5.22 25.64 -6.56
C GLY A 60 -5.43 26.49 -5.30
N PHE A 61 -5.39 25.87 -4.10
CA PHE A 61 -5.47 26.61 -2.84
C PHE A 61 -4.25 27.51 -2.61
N TYR A 62 -3.11 27.12 -3.15
CA TYR A 62 -1.90 27.94 -3.23
C TYR A 62 -1.07 27.50 -4.42
N ASP A 63 -0.54 28.47 -5.15
CA ASP A 63 0.51 28.20 -6.11
C ASP A 63 1.80 27.95 -5.31
N LEU A 64 2.40 26.78 -5.48
CA LEU A 64 3.75 26.49 -4.97
C LEU A 64 4.76 27.36 -5.73
N GLN A 65 4.61 28.68 -5.61
CA GLN A 65 5.68 29.61 -5.98
C GLN A 65 6.67 29.56 -4.83
N LEU A 66 7.79 28.90 -5.06
CA LEU A 66 8.95 29.02 -4.17
C LEU A 66 9.15 30.50 -3.87
N PRO A 67 9.30 30.88 -2.57
CA PRO A 67 9.58 32.28 -2.23
C PRO A 67 10.71 32.80 -3.13
N THR A 68 10.54 33.98 -3.68
CA THR A 68 11.44 34.59 -4.67
C THR A 68 12.91 34.52 -4.27
N PHE A 69 13.19 34.51 -2.97
CA PHE A 69 14.51 34.31 -2.39
C PHE A 69 15.07 32.88 -2.63
N LEU A 70 14.24 31.84 -2.55
CA LEU A 70 14.67 30.46 -2.85
C LEU A 70 14.74 30.24 -4.36
N GLN A 71 13.80 30.83 -5.10
CA GLN A 71 13.76 30.79 -6.55
C GLN A 71 14.98 31.49 -7.16
N SER A 72 15.44 32.60 -6.59
CA SER A 72 16.65 33.28 -7.05
C SER A 72 17.92 32.47 -6.73
N LYS A 73 18.06 31.89 -5.52
CA LYS A 73 19.21 31.03 -5.18
C LYS A 73 19.24 29.74 -5.99
N VAL A 74 18.10 29.05 -6.11
CA VAL A 74 18.00 27.82 -6.93
C VAL A 74 18.15 28.15 -8.41
N SER A 75 17.65 29.30 -8.87
CA SER A 75 17.82 29.80 -10.26
C SER A 75 19.26 30.25 -10.53
N GLU A 76 19.97 30.80 -9.54
CA GLU A 76 21.36 31.23 -9.66
C GLU A 76 22.30 30.00 -9.67
N GLU A 77 22.04 28.99 -8.84
CA GLU A 77 22.74 27.72 -8.84
C GLU A 77 22.36 26.85 -10.04
N ALA A 78 21.07 26.86 -10.44
CA ALA A 78 20.59 26.19 -11.65
C ALA A 78 20.96 26.94 -12.94
N SER A 79 21.33 28.23 -12.90
CA SER A 79 21.84 28.94 -14.07
C SER A 79 23.29 28.54 -14.40
N HIS A 80 24.06 28.04 -13.43
CA HIS A 80 25.30 27.32 -13.68
C HIS A 80 25.05 25.94 -14.31
N ILE A 81 23.89 25.32 -14.06
CA ILE A 81 23.39 24.12 -14.76
C ILE A 81 22.34 24.63 -15.74
N LYS A 82 22.73 24.98 -16.97
CA LYS A 82 21.84 25.44 -18.04
C LYS A 82 20.54 24.65 -18.05
N GLY A 83 19.40 25.29 -17.71
CA GLY A 83 18.09 24.68 -17.72
C GLY A 83 17.85 23.96 -19.06
N GLY A 84 17.63 22.65 -19.02
CA GLY A 84 17.59 21.80 -20.22
C GLY A 84 18.92 21.11 -20.53
N SER A 85 19.87 21.09 -19.59
CA SER A 85 21.07 20.24 -19.69
C SER A 85 20.72 18.80 -19.29
N LEU A 86 21.27 17.83 -19.99
CA LEU A 86 21.10 16.39 -19.72
C LEU A 86 21.34 16.01 -18.24
N PRO A 87 22.42 16.51 -17.56
CA PRO A 87 22.68 16.17 -16.17
C PRO A 87 21.65 16.77 -15.19
N GLY A 88 21.12 17.96 -15.46
CA GLY A 88 20.09 18.56 -14.60
C GLY A 88 18.78 17.77 -14.62
N VAL A 89 18.40 17.28 -15.79
CA VAL A 89 17.20 16.43 -15.93
C VAL A 89 17.40 15.05 -15.33
N ALA A 90 18.60 14.49 -15.40
CA ALA A 90 18.93 13.21 -14.74
C ALA A 90 18.85 13.35 -13.21
N VAL A 91 19.37 14.43 -12.63
CA VAL A 91 19.25 14.70 -11.16
C VAL A 91 17.78 14.85 -10.75
N MET A 92 16.96 15.50 -11.60
CA MET A 92 15.52 15.59 -11.35
C MET A 92 14.84 14.23 -11.40
N GLY A 93 15.30 13.32 -12.27
CA GLY A 93 14.88 11.91 -12.29
C GLY A 93 15.21 11.16 -11.00
N VAL A 94 16.40 11.37 -10.46
CA VAL A 94 16.84 10.81 -9.16
C VAL A 94 15.95 11.30 -8.01
N LEU A 95 15.73 12.60 -7.91
CA LEU A 95 14.85 13.21 -6.90
C LEU A 95 13.42 12.67 -7.00
N SER A 96 12.90 12.56 -8.22
CA SER A 96 11.56 12.00 -8.46
C SER A 96 11.47 10.53 -8.03
N ALA A 97 12.51 9.74 -8.26
CA ALA A 97 12.55 8.34 -7.84
C ALA A 97 12.45 8.20 -6.30
N ILE A 98 13.09 9.10 -5.55
CA ILE A 98 13.03 9.11 -4.09
C ILE A 98 11.61 9.46 -3.60
N ILE A 99 10.95 10.44 -4.23
CA ILE A 99 9.58 10.86 -3.86
C ILE A 99 8.55 9.77 -4.22
N VAL A 100 8.73 9.10 -5.36
CA VAL A 100 7.83 8.05 -5.85
C VAL A 100 8.08 6.70 -5.16
N GLY A 101 9.21 6.51 -4.47
CA GLY A 101 9.58 5.28 -3.78
C GLY A 101 8.46 4.66 -2.94
N PRO A 102 7.80 5.39 -2.05
CA PRO A 102 6.69 4.86 -1.24
C PRO A 102 5.46 4.44 -2.04
N CYS A 103 5.20 5.08 -3.21
CA CYS A 103 4.06 4.75 -4.06
C CYS A 103 4.26 3.42 -4.79
N VAL A 104 5.51 3.01 -4.97
CA VAL A 104 5.92 1.76 -5.63
C VAL A 104 6.26 0.67 -4.60
N ALA A 105 6.01 0.95 -3.32
CA ALA A 105 6.37 0.04 -2.22
C ALA A 105 5.76 -1.36 -2.36
N ALA A 106 4.52 -1.50 -2.84
CA ALA A 106 3.86 -2.80 -2.99
C ALA A 106 4.52 -3.69 -4.07
N PRO A 107 4.74 -3.26 -5.32
CA PRO A 107 5.49 -4.04 -6.30
C PRO A 107 6.97 -4.20 -5.91
N LEU A 108 7.56 -3.22 -5.22
CA LEU A 108 8.91 -3.31 -4.70
C LEU A 108 9.04 -4.41 -3.62
N ALA A 109 8.07 -4.51 -2.73
CA ALA A 109 8.04 -5.55 -1.70
C ALA A 109 7.95 -6.95 -2.33
N GLY A 110 7.15 -7.14 -3.38
CA GLY A 110 7.08 -8.39 -4.13
C GLY A 110 8.43 -8.77 -4.77
N ALA A 111 9.11 -7.82 -5.39
CA ALA A 111 10.43 -8.02 -5.96
C ALA A 111 11.48 -8.32 -4.88
N LEU A 112 11.45 -7.61 -3.74
CA LEU A 112 12.35 -7.83 -2.61
C LEU A 112 12.12 -9.19 -1.94
N LEU A 113 10.87 -9.65 -1.83
CA LEU A 113 10.56 -11.00 -1.34
C LEU A 113 11.16 -12.07 -2.25
N TYR A 114 11.04 -11.90 -3.56
CA TYR A 114 11.65 -12.81 -4.54
C TYR A 114 13.18 -12.82 -4.43
N ILE A 115 13.81 -11.65 -4.30
CA ILE A 115 15.26 -11.50 -4.11
C ILE A 115 15.71 -12.14 -2.79
N GLY A 116 14.94 -11.93 -1.71
CA GLY A 116 15.22 -12.53 -0.40
C GLY A 116 15.19 -14.06 -0.41
N GLN A 117 14.35 -14.66 -1.26
CA GLN A 117 14.28 -16.11 -1.44
C GLN A 117 15.37 -16.66 -2.35
N THR A 118 15.76 -15.93 -3.40
CA THR A 118 16.78 -16.38 -4.37
C THR A 118 18.20 -15.99 -3.97
N GLY A 119 18.37 -14.98 -3.10
CA GLY A 119 19.68 -14.49 -2.66
C GLY A 119 20.46 -13.76 -3.76
N ASP A 120 19.86 -13.52 -4.94
CA ASP A 120 20.53 -12.93 -6.09
C ASP A 120 20.20 -11.44 -6.25
N ALA A 121 21.05 -10.58 -5.64
CA ALA A 121 20.92 -9.13 -5.70
C ALA A 121 20.97 -8.55 -7.13
N LEU A 122 21.62 -9.26 -8.06
CA LEU A 122 21.72 -8.83 -9.46
C LEU A 122 20.38 -8.96 -10.19
N GLN A 123 19.68 -10.07 -10.01
CA GLN A 123 18.34 -10.27 -10.59
C GLN A 123 17.36 -9.24 -10.06
N GLY A 124 17.44 -8.89 -8.78
CA GLY A 124 16.62 -7.86 -8.19
C GLY A 124 16.88 -6.46 -8.74
N GLY A 125 18.13 -6.10 -8.87
CA GLY A 125 18.52 -4.83 -9.51
C GLY A 125 18.03 -4.72 -10.95
N LEU A 126 18.15 -5.79 -11.74
CA LEU A 126 17.65 -5.85 -13.12
C LEU A 126 16.13 -5.77 -13.19
N ALA A 127 15.40 -6.47 -12.32
CA ALA A 127 13.94 -6.43 -12.29
C ALA A 127 13.43 -4.99 -12.02
N LEU A 128 14.02 -4.29 -11.03
CA LEU A 128 13.67 -2.91 -10.72
C LEU A 128 14.08 -1.93 -11.82
N PHE A 129 15.21 -2.18 -12.49
CA PHE A 129 15.62 -1.39 -13.65
C PHE A 129 14.63 -1.50 -14.81
N PHE A 130 14.20 -2.71 -15.17
CA PHE A 130 13.20 -2.90 -16.23
C PHE A 130 11.82 -2.38 -15.84
N MET A 131 11.43 -2.49 -14.58
CA MET A 131 10.21 -1.88 -14.06
C MET A 131 10.24 -0.36 -14.22
N ALA A 132 11.33 0.29 -13.85
CA ALA A 132 11.49 1.74 -14.01
C ALA A 132 11.48 2.18 -15.49
N LEU A 133 12.09 1.41 -16.38
CA LEU A 133 12.01 1.64 -17.83
C LEU A 133 10.57 1.52 -18.35
N GLY A 134 9.81 0.52 -17.87
CA GLY A 134 8.41 0.36 -18.23
C GLY A 134 7.55 1.56 -17.80
N MET A 135 7.76 2.08 -16.59
CA MET A 135 7.09 3.29 -16.12
C MET A 135 7.52 4.55 -16.89
N GLY A 136 8.76 4.58 -17.41
CA GLY A 136 9.27 5.66 -18.23
C GLY A 136 8.77 5.63 -19.69
N ALA A 137 8.29 4.50 -20.18
CA ALA A 137 7.86 4.35 -21.58
C ALA A 137 6.78 5.37 -22.01
N PRO A 138 5.71 5.65 -21.25
CA PRO A 138 4.75 6.71 -21.59
C PRO A 138 5.40 8.09 -21.68
N LEU A 139 6.37 8.37 -20.80
CA LEU A 139 7.08 9.64 -20.78
C LEU A 139 7.96 9.81 -22.03
N LEU A 140 8.60 8.73 -22.48
CA LEU A 140 9.36 8.70 -23.74
C LEU A 140 8.45 8.93 -24.96
N ALA A 141 7.25 8.33 -24.96
CA ALA A 141 6.27 8.53 -26.01
C ALA A 141 5.80 10.00 -26.10
N VAL A 142 5.55 10.65 -24.96
CA VAL A 142 5.22 12.09 -24.90
C VAL A 142 6.41 12.95 -25.32
N GLY A 143 7.63 12.60 -24.93
CA GLY A 143 8.86 13.29 -25.33
C GLY A 143 9.12 13.21 -26.85
N LEU A 144 8.82 12.06 -27.47
CA LEU A 144 8.90 11.88 -28.93
C LEU A 144 7.87 12.70 -29.69
N SER A 145 6.63 12.79 -29.17
CA SER A 145 5.56 13.57 -29.79
C SER A 145 5.76 15.09 -29.68
N ALA A 146 6.79 15.53 -28.94
CA ALA A 146 7.13 16.93 -28.69
C ALA A 146 5.91 17.81 -28.34
N GLY A 147 4.94 17.24 -27.63
CA GLY A 147 3.74 17.97 -27.24
C GLY A 147 2.68 18.16 -28.34
N THR A 148 2.90 17.66 -29.56
CA THR A 148 1.90 17.77 -30.64
C THR A 148 0.66 16.90 -30.41
N LEU A 149 0.82 15.82 -29.64
CA LEU A 149 -0.30 14.95 -29.24
C LEU A 149 -1.07 15.48 -28.02
N LEU A 150 -0.52 16.44 -27.27
CA LEU A 150 -1.27 17.04 -26.16
C LEU A 150 -2.29 18.03 -26.71
N PRO A 151 -3.59 17.84 -26.42
CA PRO A 151 -4.60 18.83 -26.75
C PRO A 151 -4.26 20.15 -26.04
N LYS A 152 -4.51 21.27 -26.74
CA LYS A 152 -4.27 22.62 -26.21
C LYS A 152 -4.84 22.72 -24.78
N SER A 153 -4.05 23.33 -23.89
CA SER A 153 -4.43 23.58 -22.50
C SER A 153 -5.80 24.25 -22.43
N GLY A 154 -6.79 23.53 -21.96
CA GLY A 154 -8.18 23.96 -21.87
C GLY A 154 -8.82 23.48 -20.57
N PRO A 155 -10.14 23.66 -20.38
CA PRO A 155 -10.88 23.23 -19.18
C PRO A 155 -10.68 21.77 -18.79
N TRP A 156 -10.36 20.91 -19.77
CA TRP A 156 -10.03 19.49 -19.55
C TRP A 156 -8.78 19.30 -18.71
N MET A 157 -7.75 20.13 -18.88
CA MET A 157 -6.50 20.08 -18.11
C MET A 157 -6.77 20.37 -16.62
N GLU A 158 -7.69 21.29 -16.34
CA GLU A 158 -8.07 21.63 -14.96
C GLU A 158 -8.82 20.46 -14.29
N ALA A 159 -9.69 19.77 -15.02
CA ALA A 159 -10.35 18.56 -14.54
C ALA A 159 -9.34 17.43 -14.24
N VAL A 160 -8.34 17.25 -15.11
CA VAL A 160 -7.26 16.28 -14.91
C VAL A 160 -6.43 16.62 -13.67
N LYS A 161 -6.06 17.88 -13.44
CA LYS A 161 -5.34 18.32 -12.23
C LYS A 161 -6.14 18.00 -10.96
N LYS A 162 -7.44 18.31 -10.95
CA LYS A 162 -8.30 18.00 -9.80
C LYS A 162 -8.43 16.49 -9.56
N ALA A 163 -8.55 15.69 -10.62
CA ALA A 163 -8.57 14.23 -10.51
C ALA A 163 -7.27 13.69 -9.91
N PHE A 164 -6.11 14.18 -10.35
CA PHE A 164 -4.83 13.83 -9.75
C PHE A 164 -4.72 14.27 -8.30
N GLY A 165 -5.23 15.45 -7.94
CA GLY A 165 -5.32 15.90 -6.54
C GLY A 165 -6.09 14.91 -5.66
N VAL A 166 -7.23 14.41 -6.13
CA VAL A 166 -8.01 13.39 -5.41
C VAL A 166 -7.24 12.08 -5.26
N ILE A 167 -6.56 11.63 -6.31
CA ILE A 167 -5.74 10.41 -6.29
C ILE A 167 -4.58 10.55 -5.29
N LEU A 168 -3.91 11.71 -5.25
CA LEU A 168 -2.85 11.98 -4.27
C LEU A 168 -3.39 11.95 -2.83
N LEU A 169 -4.58 12.50 -2.59
CA LEU A 169 -5.23 12.43 -1.28
C LEU A 169 -5.59 10.99 -0.90
N ALA A 170 -6.10 10.21 -1.85
CA ALA A 170 -6.37 8.78 -1.65
C ALA A 170 -5.10 8.01 -1.27
N THR A 171 -4.00 8.29 -1.95
CA THR A 171 -2.69 7.70 -1.65
C THR A 171 -2.19 8.12 -0.27
N ALA A 172 -2.37 9.39 0.13
CA ALA A 172 -2.02 9.87 1.46
C ALA A 172 -2.80 9.14 2.55
N VAL A 173 -4.12 9.00 2.40
CA VAL A 173 -4.97 8.26 3.34
C VAL A 173 -4.56 6.78 3.40
N TRP A 174 -4.26 6.17 2.27
CA TRP A 174 -3.80 4.78 2.26
C TRP A 174 -2.45 4.62 2.95
N THR A 175 -1.49 5.51 2.69
CA THR A 175 -0.15 5.45 3.29
C THR A 175 -0.20 5.60 4.82
N ILE A 176 -1.09 6.46 5.34
CA ILE A 176 -1.22 6.66 6.80
C ILE A 176 -2.16 5.64 7.46
N SER A 177 -2.85 4.80 6.68
CA SER A 177 -3.85 3.85 7.20
C SER A 177 -3.33 2.95 8.34
N PRO A 178 -2.07 2.46 8.35
CA PRO A 178 -1.59 1.64 9.47
C PRO A 178 -1.42 2.41 10.79
N LEU A 179 -1.35 3.75 10.74
CA LEU A 179 -1.13 4.59 11.93
C LEU A 179 -2.42 5.10 12.56
N ILE A 180 -3.51 5.16 11.81
CA ILE A 180 -4.77 5.75 12.28
C ILE A 180 -5.82 4.69 12.61
N PRO A 181 -6.66 4.91 13.65
CA PRO A 181 -7.72 3.98 13.98
C PRO A 181 -8.73 3.85 12.82
N ILE A 182 -9.34 2.67 12.69
CA ILE A 182 -10.26 2.33 11.59
C ILE A 182 -11.38 3.35 11.44
N ALA A 183 -11.93 3.86 12.54
CA ALA A 183 -12.98 4.88 12.50
C ALA A 183 -12.53 6.17 11.80
N ALA A 184 -11.32 6.67 12.11
CA ALA A 184 -10.75 7.85 11.46
C ALA A 184 -10.44 7.58 9.97
N GLN A 185 -9.99 6.38 9.64
CA GLN A 185 -9.77 5.95 8.27
C GLN A 185 -11.10 5.92 7.47
N MET A 186 -12.18 5.38 8.05
CA MET A 186 -13.51 5.39 7.44
C MET A 186 -14.02 6.80 7.16
N VAL A 187 -13.83 7.73 8.13
CA VAL A 187 -14.19 9.13 7.94
C VAL A 187 -13.37 9.79 6.82
N ALA A 188 -12.07 9.52 6.77
CA ALA A 188 -11.20 10.06 5.71
C ALA A 188 -11.64 9.56 4.32
N TRP A 189 -11.92 8.28 4.16
CA TRP A 189 -12.43 7.72 2.92
C TRP A 189 -13.83 8.23 2.57
N ALA A 190 -14.73 8.40 3.58
CA ALA A 190 -16.04 8.98 3.37
C ALA A 190 -15.95 10.41 2.81
N LEU A 191 -15.10 11.25 3.39
CA LEU A 191 -14.87 12.61 2.90
C LEU A 191 -14.28 12.61 1.48
N LEU A 192 -13.31 11.74 1.24
CA LEU A 192 -12.64 11.61 -0.06
C LEU A 192 -13.57 11.14 -1.17
N LEU A 193 -14.62 10.37 -0.87
CA LEU A 193 -15.65 9.97 -1.82
C LEU A 193 -16.74 11.04 -1.97
N THR A 194 -17.15 11.67 -0.86
CA THR A 194 -18.26 12.64 -0.87
C THR A 194 -17.89 13.95 -1.54
N VAL A 195 -16.69 14.48 -1.28
CA VAL A 195 -16.29 15.78 -1.84
C VAL A 195 -16.23 15.76 -3.38
N PRO A 196 -15.54 14.82 -4.05
CA PRO A 196 -15.57 14.73 -5.51
C PRO A 196 -16.96 14.42 -6.08
N ALA A 197 -17.81 13.64 -5.36
CA ALA A 197 -19.17 13.37 -5.78
C ALA A 197 -20.01 14.65 -5.90
N ILE A 198 -19.84 15.60 -4.96
CA ILE A 198 -20.49 16.92 -5.02
C ILE A 198 -19.95 17.72 -6.22
N TYR A 199 -18.65 17.71 -6.47
CA TYR A 199 -18.05 18.36 -7.64
C TYR A 199 -18.51 17.77 -8.98
N LEU A 200 -18.88 16.48 -9.00
CA LEU A 200 -19.48 15.81 -10.18
C LEU A 200 -20.97 16.14 -10.36
N HIS A 201 -21.51 17.10 -9.62
CA HIS A 201 -22.92 17.50 -9.64
C HIS A 201 -23.89 16.33 -9.38
N ALA A 202 -23.53 15.44 -8.44
CA ALA A 202 -24.34 14.28 -8.11
C ALA A 202 -25.76 14.67 -7.64
N LEU A 203 -25.88 15.81 -6.93
CA LEU A 203 -27.12 16.30 -6.33
C LEU A 203 -27.89 17.28 -7.25
N ASP A 204 -27.22 17.88 -8.25
CA ASP A 204 -27.86 18.90 -9.08
C ASP A 204 -28.77 18.29 -10.14
N PRO A 205 -29.93 18.91 -10.48
CA PRO A 205 -30.79 18.44 -11.57
C PRO A 205 -30.06 18.55 -12.92
N LEU A 206 -30.17 17.49 -13.73
CA LEU A 206 -29.60 17.50 -15.08
C LEU A 206 -30.47 18.40 -16.02
N PRO A 207 -29.83 19.19 -16.89
CA PRO A 207 -30.56 19.94 -17.91
C PRO A 207 -31.33 18.97 -18.81
N PRO A 208 -32.52 19.40 -19.36
CA PRO A 208 -33.43 18.52 -20.12
C PRO A 208 -32.79 17.84 -21.33
N HIS A 209 -31.69 18.39 -21.86
CA HIS A 209 -30.95 17.88 -23.03
C HIS A 209 -29.53 17.38 -22.70
N ALA A 210 -29.34 16.85 -21.50
CA ALA A 210 -28.04 16.33 -21.08
C ALA A 210 -27.54 15.20 -21.98
N LYS A 211 -26.30 15.33 -22.48
CA LYS A 211 -25.62 14.31 -23.29
C LYS A 211 -25.36 13.05 -22.43
N GLY A 212 -25.33 11.87 -23.06
CA GLY A 212 -25.11 10.58 -22.39
C GLY A 212 -23.87 10.55 -21.48
N TRP A 213 -22.80 11.24 -21.87
CA TRP A 213 -21.57 11.39 -21.09
C TRP A 213 -21.79 12.11 -19.74
N GLN A 214 -22.63 13.13 -19.69
CA GLN A 214 -22.96 13.83 -18.45
C GLN A 214 -23.81 12.95 -17.51
N ARG A 215 -24.70 12.13 -18.06
CA ARG A 215 -25.49 11.14 -17.28
C ARG A 215 -24.59 10.07 -16.67
N PHE A 216 -23.59 9.61 -17.42
CA PHE A 216 -22.60 8.62 -16.94
C PHE A 216 -21.79 9.16 -15.75
N TRP A 217 -21.22 10.37 -15.86
CA TRP A 217 -20.46 10.99 -14.77
C TRP A 217 -21.31 11.27 -13.53
N LYS A 218 -22.57 11.66 -13.74
CA LYS A 218 -23.52 11.81 -12.64
C LYS A 218 -23.81 10.47 -11.95
N GLY A 219 -23.95 9.39 -12.71
CA GLY A 219 -24.10 8.05 -12.15
C GLY A 219 -22.94 7.64 -11.25
N ILE A 220 -21.71 7.91 -11.70
CA ILE A 220 -20.49 7.67 -10.88
C ILE A 220 -20.53 8.52 -9.62
N GLY A 221 -20.85 9.83 -9.72
CA GLY A 221 -20.98 10.71 -8.57
C GLY A 221 -22.00 10.23 -7.55
N MET A 222 -23.14 9.71 -8.01
CA MET A 222 -24.18 9.15 -7.13
C MET A 222 -23.67 7.90 -6.39
N ILE A 223 -22.98 7.00 -7.08
CA ILE A 223 -22.38 5.80 -6.46
C ILE A 223 -21.35 6.20 -5.41
N MET A 224 -20.48 7.16 -5.72
CA MET A 224 -19.49 7.68 -4.78
C MET A 224 -20.14 8.32 -3.55
N LEU A 225 -21.22 9.06 -3.73
CA LEU A 225 -21.97 9.68 -2.64
C LEU A 225 -22.58 8.62 -1.71
N ILE A 226 -23.23 7.59 -2.27
CA ILE A 226 -23.83 6.50 -1.49
C ILE A 226 -22.75 5.72 -0.74
N ALA A 227 -21.62 5.43 -1.39
CA ALA A 227 -20.49 4.74 -0.76
C ALA A 227 -19.89 5.59 0.38
N GLY A 228 -19.71 6.89 0.17
CA GLY A 228 -19.22 7.82 1.20
C GLY A 228 -20.18 7.92 2.39
N ALA A 229 -21.49 8.02 2.15
CA ALA A 229 -22.49 8.02 3.20
C ALA A 229 -22.52 6.69 3.98
N ALA A 230 -22.41 5.56 3.29
CA ALA A 230 -22.35 4.24 3.93
C ALA A 230 -21.10 4.11 4.85
N MET A 231 -19.93 4.63 4.42
CA MET A 231 -18.73 4.65 5.25
C MET A 231 -18.86 5.58 6.46
N LEU A 232 -19.51 6.74 6.29
CA LEU A 232 -19.75 7.65 7.40
C LEU A 232 -20.69 7.03 8.45
N ILE A 233 -21.77 6.41 8.02
CA ILE A 233 -22.69 5.67 8.91
C ILE A 233 -21.93 4.51 9.59
N GLY A 234 -21.06 3.81 8.86
CA GLY A 234 -20.20 2.76 9.40
C GLY A 234 -19.27 3.25 10.50
N ALA A 235 -18.61 4.38 10.28
CA ALA A 235 -17.74 4.99 11.28
C ALA A 235 -18.51 5.38 12.56
N LEU A 236 -19.73 5.91 12.42
CA LEU A 236 -20.60 6.30 13.54
C LEU A 236 -21.19 5.08 14.27
N SER A 237 -21.45 3.98 13.55
CA SER A 237 -21.98 2.73 14.14
C SER A 237 -20.91 1.83 14.77
N GLY A 238 -19.63 2.24 14.77
CA GLY A 238 -18.54 1.48 15.35
C GLY A 238 -18.13 0.26 14.53
N ALA A 239 -18.39 0.26 13.22
CA ALA A 239 -17.94 -0.80 12.34
C ALA A 239 -16.41 -0.93 12.36
N ARG A 240 -15.92 -2.17 12.39
CA ARG A 240 -14.47 -2.48 12.44
C ARG A 240 -13.91 -2.93 11.11
N ASP A 241 -14.72 -2.96 10.06
CA ASP A 241 -14.31 -3.42 8.73
C ASP A 241 -14.65 -2.38 7.66
N LEU A 242 -13.61 -1.94 6.93
CA LEU A 242 -13.71 -0.95 5.87
C LEU A 242 -14.58 -1.44 4.69
N LEU A 243 -14.57 -2.75 4.43
CA LEU A 243 -15.32 -3.38 3.34
C LEU A 243 -16.77 -3.68 3.71
N GLN A 244 -17.12 -3.67 4.99
CA GLN A 244 -18.47 -3.88 5.49
C GLN A 244 -18.91 -2.74 6.45
N PRO A 245 -19.01 -1.50 5.96
CA PRO A 245 -19.32 -0.36 6.80
C PRO A 245 -20.68 -0.47 7.51
N LEU A 246 -21.62 -1.21 6.94
CA LEU A 246 -22.97 -1.39 7.51
C LEU A 246 -23.09 -2.59 8.47
N SER A 247 -22.00 -3.32 8.74
CA SER A 247 -22.02 -4.46 9.67
C SER A 247 -22.42 -4.06 11.10
N GLY A 248 -22.07 -2.83 11.52
CA GLY A 248 -22.47 -2.27 12.82
C GLY A 248 -23.97 -1.99 12.97
N LEU A 249 -24.71 -1.81 11.87
CA LEU A 249 -26.17 -1.57 11.89
C LEU A 249 -26.99 -2.85 12.01
N ARG A 250 -26.42 -4.01 11.72
CA ARG A 250 -27.04 -5.31 11.95
C ARG A 250 -26.90 -5.71 13.42
N GLY A 251 -27.32 -4.84 14.31
CA GLY A 251 -27.41 -5.12 15.74
C GLY A 251 -28.38 -6.27 15.97
N GLY A 252 -27.85 -7.46 16.20
CA GLY A 252 -28.65 -8.59 16.61
C GLY A 252 -28.25 -9.95 16.09
N VAL A 253 -27.32 -10.09 15.17
CA VAL A 253 -26.82 -11.40 14.77
C VAL A 253 -25.29 -11.42 14.90
N GLN A 254 -24.81 -11.77 16.07
CA GLN A 254 -23.46 -12.27 16.35
C GLN A 254 -23.18 -13.57 15.58
N THR A 255 -23.50 -13.60 14.29
CA THR A 255 -23.22 -14.79 13.44
C THR A 255 -21.79 -14.84 12.97
N SER A 256 -20.99 -13.81 13.24
CA SER A 256 -19.56 -13.80 12.87
C SER A 256 -18.62 -14.30 13.99
N GLU A 257 -19.08 -14.44 15.23
CA GLU A 257 -18.25 -15.01 16.29
C GLU A 257 -18.28 -16.55 16.34
N ILE A 258 -19.31 -17.16 15.75
CA ILE A 258 -19.50 -18.63 15.86
C ILE A 258 -18.49 -19.41 15.00
N ASN A 259 -17.81 -18.75 14.06
CA ASN A 259 -16.90 -19.45 13.13
C ASN A 259 -15.47 -18.87 13.11
N ARG A 260 -15.04 -18.17 14.15
CA ARG A 260 -13.64 -17.77 14.31
C ARG A 260 -12.89 -18.80 15.11
N LEU A 261 -11.70 -19.15 14.65
CA LEU A 261 -10.79 -19.98 15.44
C LEU A 261 -10.42 -19.24 16.75
N PRO A 262 -10.41 -19.93 17.91
CA PRO A 262 -10.11 -19.30 19.20
C PRO A 262 -8.60 -19.07 19.33
N PHE A 263 -8.09 -18.02 18.70
CA PHE A 263 -6.69 -17.64 18.83
C PHE A 263 -6.42 -16.97 20.19
N GLU A 264 -5.36 -17.42 20.85
CA GLU A 264 -4.80 -16.74 22.01
C GLU A 264 -3.75 -15.74 21.54
N ARG A 265 -3.90 -14.46 21.90
CA ARG A 265 -2.96 -13.41 21.51
C ARG A 265 -1.68 -13.48 22.34
N ILE A 266 -0.55 -13.29 21.69
CA ILE A 266 0.77 -13.19 22.29
C ILE A 266 1.43 -11.88 21.86
N HIS A 267 2.24 -11.30 22.77
CA HIS A 267 2.82 -9.97 22.58
C HIS A 267 4.35 -9.94 22.67
N SER A 268 5.00 -11.06 23.03
CA SER A 268 6.45 -11.12 23.14
C SER A 268 7.01 -12.50 22.84
N VAL A 269 8.30 -12.55 22.51
CA VAL A 269 9.04 -13.81 22.28
C VAL A 269 9.05 -14.69 23.55
N ALA A 270 9.18 -14.07 24.72
CA ALA A 270 9.21 -14.80 25.99
C ALA A 270 7.85 -15.46 26.30
N GLU A 271 6.75 -14.75 26.02
CA GLU A 271 5.40 -15.26 26.15
C GLU A 271 5.14 -16.42 25.18
N LEU A 272 5.57 -16.28 23.93
CA LEU A 272 5.49 -17.35 22.94
C LEU A 272 6.18 -18.62 23.43
N ASP A 273 7.43 -18.53 23.90
CA ASP A 273 8.19 -19.68 24.39
C ASP A 273 7.55 -20.34 25.60
N ALA A 274 7.00 -19.52 26.50
CA ALA A 274 6.28 -20.04 27.66
C ALA A 274 5.00 -20.80 27.25
N ARG A 275 4.25 -20.27 26.29
CA ARG A 275 3.01 -20.91 25.80
C ARG A 275 3.27 -22.17 25.00
N ILE A 276 4.28 -22.18 24.14
CA ILE A 276 4.68 -23.38 23.39
C ILE A 276 5.06 -24.50 24.38
N LYS A 277 5.90 -24.23 25.38
CA LYS A 277 6.33 -25.19 26.37
C LYS A 277 5.18 -25.72 27.27
N ALA A 278 4.21 -24.85 27.56
CA ALA A 278 3.08 -25.21 28.42
C ALA A 278 1.98 -25.95 27.67
N SER A 279 1.94 -25.92 26.34
CA SER A 279 0.81 -26.45 25.56
C SER A 279 0.71 -27.97 25.59
N GLY A 280 1.84 -28.67 25.50
CA GLY A 280 1.87 -30.15 25.39
C GLY A 280 1.09 -30.68 24.18
N ARG A 281 0.71 -29.83 23.24
CA ARG A 281 -0.06 -30.11 22.02
C ARG A 281 0.62 -29.41 20.85
N PRO A 282 0.35 -29.83 19.61
CA PRO A 282 0.83 -29.08 18.44
C PRO A 282 0.33 -27.65 18.48
N VAL A 283 1.18 -26.70 18.09
CA VAL A 283 0.91 -25.28 18.15
C VAL A 283 0.93 -24.69 16.74
N MET A 284 -0.06 -23.88 16.40
CA MET A 284 -0.09 -23.04 15.21
C MET A 284 0.06 -21.58 15.64
N LEU A 285 1.08 -20.91 15.14
CA LEU A 285 1.33 -19.49 15.35
C LEU A 285 0.98 -18.74 14.08
N ASP A 286 0.01 -17.84 14.16
CA ASP A 286 -0.42 -16.95 13.09
C ASP A 286 0.08 -15.52 13.34
N PHE A 287 0.74 -14.92 12.36
CA PHE A 287 1.12 -13.51 12.37
C PHE A 287 0.06 -12.69 11.67
N TYR A 288 -0.60 -11.84 12.43
CA TYR A 288 -1.74 -11.03 12.01
C TYR A 288 -1.44 -9.52 12.12
N ALA A 289 -2.04 -8.74 11.22
CA ALA A 289 -2.15 -7.30 11.39
C ALA A 289 -3.47 -6.78 10.78
N ASP A 290 -4.03 -5.72 11.39
CA ASP A 290 -5.29 -5.11 10.91
C ASP A 290 -5.20 -4.52 9.51
N TRP A 291 -4.03 -4.05 9.11
CA TRP A 291 -3.75 -3.52 7.77
C TRP A 291 -3.41 -4.58 6.72
N CYS A 292 -3.26 -5.85 7.12
CA CYS A 292 -2.88 -6.95 6.26
C CYS A 292 -4.12 -7.53 5.55
N VAL A 293 -4.26 -7.24 4.26
CA VAL A 293 -5.39 -7.72 3.45
C VAL A 293 -5.43 -9.25 3.39
N SER A 294 -4.28 -9.90 3.14
CA SER A 294 -4.19 -11.36 3.06
C SER A 294 -4.48 -12.05 4.40
N CYS A 295 -4.23 -11.39 5.54
CA CYS A 295 -4.63 -11.92 6.85
C CYS A 295 -6.16 -11.96 6.99
N LYS A 296 -6.85 -10.90 6.54
CA LYS A 296 -8.31 -10.86 6.54
C LYS A 296 -8.93 -11.85 5.55
N GLU A 297 -8.26 -12.08 4.42
CA GLU A 297 -8.66 -13.13 3.48
C GLU A 297 -8.52 -14.53 4.10
N LEU A 298 -7.41 -14.80 4.81
CA LEU A 298 -7.23 -16.05 5.56
C LEU A 298 -8.33 -16.25 6.61
N GLU A 299 -8.62 -15.22 7.41
CA GLU A 299 -9.72 -15.30 8.40
C GLU A 299 -11.07 -15.60 7.74
N ARG A 300 -11.36 -14.95 6.59
CA ARG A 300 -12.65 -15.01 5.95
C ARG A 300 -12.88 -16.27 5.12
N PHE A 301 -11.86 -16.74 4.40
CA PHE A 301 -12.00 -17.82 3.42
C PHE A 301 -11.36 -19.13 3.85
N THR A 302 -10.35 -19.10 4.73
CA THR A 302 -9.62 -20.28 5.16
C THR A 302 -9.98 -20.68 6.58
N PHE A 303 -9.85 -19.76 7.53
CA PHE A 303 -10.11 -20.05 8.94
C PHE A 303 -11.61 -20.12 9.29
N SER A 304 -12.51 -19.71 8.41
CA SER A 304 -13.95 -19.88 8.56
C SER A 304 -14.47 -21.24 8.07
N ASP A 305 -13.65 -22.02 7.36
CA ASP A 305 -14.05 -23.33 6.84
C ASP A 305 -14.17 -24.36 7.96
N ALA A 306 -15.32 -25.05 8.04
CA ALA A 306 -15.59 -26.04 9.07
C ALA A 306 -14.60 -27.22 9.07
N ARG A 307 -14.04 -27.57 7.92
CA ARG A 307 -13.03 -28.63 7.79
C ARG A 307 -11.72 -28.23 8.44
N VAL A 308 -11.35 -26.94 8.33
CA VAL A 308 -10.16 -26.36 8.98
C VAL A 308 -10.35 -26.36 10.51
N HIS A 309 -11.54 -25.97 10.99
CA HIS A 309 -11.87 -26.05 12.42
C HIS A 309 -11.74 -27.46 12.99
N GLN A 310 -12.28 -28.46 12.29
CA GLN A 310 -12.18 -29.88 12.71
C GLN A 310 -10.73 -30.33 12.76
N LYS A 311 -9.90 -29.96 11.80
CA LYS A 311 -8.50 -30.38 11.74
C LYS A 311 -7.65 -29.71 12.82
N LEU A 312 -7.97 -28.47 13.19
CA LEU A 312 -7.26 -27.70 14.22
C LEU A 312 -7.85 -27.86 15.63
N ALA A 313 -8.91 -28.64 15.82
CA ALA A 313 -9.58 -28.81 17.13
C ALA A 313 -8.67 -29.34 18.26
N GLY A 314 -7.58 -30.03 17.91
CA GLY A 314 -6.60 -30.54 18.87
C GLY A 314 -5.35 -29.67 19.03
N TRP A 315 -5.28 -28.51 18.36
CA TRP A 315 -4.12 -27.63 18.32
C TRP A 315 -4.26 -26.46 19.29
N THR A 316 -3.14 -25.97 19.80
CA THR A 316 -3.08 -24.65 20.46
C THR A 316 -2.89 -23.60 19.41
N LEU A 317 -3.82 -22.64 19.34
CA LEU A 317 -3.82 -21.58 18.33
C LEU A 317 -3.33 -20.29 18.94
N LEU A 318 -2.16 -19.82 18.52
CA LEU A 318 -1.55 -18.56 18.96
C LEU A 318 -1.57 -17.55 17.83
N GLN A 319 -1.81 -16.29 18.16
CA GLN A 319 -1.79 -15.19 17.21
C GLN A 319 -0.89 -14.06 17.72
N ALA A 320 0.12 -13.72 16.92
CA ALA A 320 0.96 -12.54 17.12
C ALA A 320 0.36 -11.36 16.35
N ASP A 321 -0.26 -10.42 17.08
CA ASP A 321 -0.83 -9.20 16.48
C ASP A 321 0.27 -8.15 16.37
N VAL A 322 0.82 -8.01 15.14
CA VAL A 322 1.90 -7.06 14.83
C VAL A 322 1.38 -5.75 14.24
N THR A 323 0.11 -5.41 14.48
CA THR A 323 -0.53 -4.19 13.95
C THR A 323 0.20 -2.93 14.38
N ALA A 324 0.63 -2.87 15.64
CA ALA A 324 1.29 -1.71 16.24
C ALA A 324 2.77 -1.58 15.85
N ASN A 325 3.37 -2.62 15.26
CA ASN A 325 4.76 -2.66 14.82
C ASN A 325 5.76 -2.22 15.92
N THR A 326 5.54 -2.71 17.15
CA THR A 326 6.39 -2.46 18.31
C THR A 326 7.76 -3.14 18.17
N GLU A 327 8.69 -2.86 19.08
CA GLU A 327 9.99 -3.56 19.10
C GLU A 327 9.82 -5.06 19.38
N ASP A 328 8.86 -5.45 20.22
CA ASP A 328 8.53 -6.85 20.48
C ASP A 328 7.94 -7.54 19.24
N ASP A 329 7.07 -6.84 18.47
CA ASP A 329 6.54 -7.36 17.22
C ASP A 329 7.64 -7.59 16.19
N LYS A 330 8.59 -6.66 16.09
CA LYS A 330 9.77 -6.79 15.23
C LYS A 330 10.67 -7.95 15.67
N ALA A 331 10.85 -8.13 16.96
CA ALA A 331 11.63 -9.24 17.50
C ALA A 331 10.96 -10.60 17.20
N LEU A 332 9.62 -10.69 17.30
CA LEU A 332 8.85 -11.87 16.91
C LEU A 332 9.02 -12.17 15.41
N LEU A 333 8.85 -11.17 14.54
CA LEU A 333 9.02 -11.35 13.10
C LEU A 333 10.47 -11.75 12.73
N ALA A 334 11.46 -11.10 13.34
CA ALA A 334 12.88 -11.38 13.11
C ALA A 334 13.29 -12.80 13.51
N ARG A 335 12.74 -13.31 14.62
CA ARG A 335 13.00 -14.69 15.09
C ARG A 335 12.65 -15.73 14.02
N PHE A 336 11.55 -15.52 13.30
CA PHE A 336 11.10 -16.44 12.26
C PHE A 336 11.51 -16.02 10.86
N LYS A 337 12.36 -14.98 10.73
CA LYS A 337 12.80 -14.43 9.45
C LYS A 337 11.61 -14.05 8.53
N LEU A 338 10.52 -13.57 9.14
CA LEU A 338 9.36 -13.06 8.42
C LEU A 338 9.54 -11.57 8.15
N PHE A 339 9.22 -11.14 6.94
CA PHE A 339 9.24 -9.73 6.56
C PHE A 339 7.97 -8.98 6.98
N GLY A 340 6.91 -9.73 7.33
CA GLY A 340 5.62 -9.20 7.74
C GLY A 340 4.53 -10.26 7.67
N PRO A 341 3.30 -9.93 8.15
CA PRO A 341 2.14 -10.80 8.06
C PRO A 341 1.61 -10.90 6.61
N PRO A 342 0.90 -11.99 6.24
CA PRO A 342 0.62 -13.15 7.06
C PRO A 342 1.78 -14.15 7.03
N GLY A 343 2.02 -14.76 8.17
CA GLY A 343 2.94 -15.87 8.30
C GLY A 343 2.39 -16.92 9.28
N ILE A 344 2.32 -18.18 8.88
CA ILE A 344 1.84 -19.25 9.75
C ILE A 344 2.98 -20.24 9.97
N ILE A 345 3.25 -20.53 11.23
CA ILE A 345 4.33 -21.41 11.68
C ILE A 345 3.73 -22.50 12.55
N PHE A 346 4.23 -23.71 12.38
CA PHE A 346 3.75 -24.88 13.08
C PHE A 346 4.84 -25.44 14.00
N PHE A 347 4.41 -25.87 15.19
CA PHE A 347 5.27 -26.52 16.17
C PHE A 347 4.66 -27.89 16.53
N ASP A 348 5.53 -28.85 16.78
CA ASP A 348 5.15 -30.18 17.29
C ASP A 348 4.73 -30.11 18.77
N ALA A 349 4.24 -31.23 19.33
CA ALA A 349 3.85 -31.32 20.74
C ALA A 349 5.05 -31.19 21.70
N ALA A 350 6.28 -31.33 21.22
CA ALA A 350 7.51 -31.14 22.00
C ALA A 350 7.96 -29.67 21.97
N GLY A 351 7.31 -28.80 21.15
CA GLY A 351 7.62 -27.39 21.02
C GLY A 351 8.70 -27.05 19.99
N ASN A 352 9.08 -28.02 19.15
CA ASN A 352 10.03 -27.76 18.07
C ASN A 352 9.29 -27.26 16.82
N GLU A 353 9.87 -26.31 16.11
CA GLU A 353 9.34 -25.86 14.83
C GLU A 353 9.40 -26.98 13.79
N ILE A 354 8.31 -27.15 13.05
CA ILE A 354 8.22 -28.13 11.97
C ILE A 354 8.78 -27.48 10.70
N ASP A 355 9.98 -27.91 10.32
CA ASP A 355 10.66 -27.38 9.14
C ASP A 355 9.90 -27.71 7.83
N ASN A 356 10.03 -26.80 6.82
CA ASN A 356 9.47 -26.92 5.48
C ASN A 356 7.92 -26.84 5.37
N VAL A 357 7.22 -26.40 6.41
CA VAL A 357 5.75 -26.25 6.40
C VAL A 357 5.29 -24.83 6.72
N ARG A 358 6.19 -23.87 6.61
CA ARG A 358 5.84 -22.46 6.79
C ARG A 358 4.92 -21.99 5.67
N ILE A 359 3.89 -21.24 6.04
CA ILE A 359 2.97 -20.59 5.10
C ILE A 359 3.24 -19.09 5.15
N VAL A 360 3.51 -18.49 3.98
CA VAL A 360 3.67 -17.05 3.83
C VAL A 360 2.73 -16.59 2.72
N GLY A 361 1.81 -15.68 3.05
CA GLY A 361 0.78 -15.22 2.11
C GLY A 361 -0.56 -15.93 2.28
N PHE A 362 -1.49 -15.64 1.39
CA PHE A 362 -2.82 -16.24 1.39
C PHE A 362 -2.78 -17.67 0.83
N LEU A 363 -3.51 -18.57 1.47
CA LEU A 363 -3.77 -19.94 1.01
C LEU A 363 -5.27 -20.21 1.09
N SER A 364 -5.81 -20.88 0.09
CA SER A 364 -7.19 -21.36 0.12
C SER A 364 -7.37 -22.47 1.18
N ALA A 365 -8.62 -22.72 1.61
CA ALA A 365 -8.92 -23.76 2.60
C ALA A 365 -8.40 -25.14 2.18
N ASP A 366 -8.51 -25.48 0.90
CA ASP A 366 -8.07 -26.79 0.38
C ASP A 366 -6.53 -26.93 0.40
N GLU A 367 -5.81 -25.88 0.00
CA GLU A 367 -4.33 -25.87 0.06
C GLU A 367 -3.82 -25.86 1.51
N PHE A 368 -4.51 -25.15 2.39
CA PHE A 368 -4.20 -25.12 3.81
C PHE A 368 -4.39 -26.52 4.45
N LEU A 369 -5.49 -27.21 4.15
CA LEU A 369 -5.74 -28.58 4.59
C LEU A 369 -4.71 -29.56 4.03
N ALA A 370 -4.33 -29.40 2.75
CA ALA A 370 -3.26 -30.22 2.17
C ALA A 370 -1.92 -30.01 2.89
N THR A 371 -1.62 -28.79 3.32
CA THR A 371 -0.44 -28.46 4.11
C THR A 371 -0.51 -29.09 5.50
N LEU A 372 -1.64 -28.97 6.21
CA LEU A 372 -1.85 -29.63 7.52
C LEU A 372 -1.76 -31.15 7.45
N SER A 373 -2.11 -31.77 6.33
CA SER A 373 -2.01 -33.23 6.15
C SER A 373 -0.57 -33.74 6.07
N ARG A 374 0.41 -32.85 5.79
CA ARG A 374 1.84 -33.18 5.75
C ARG A 374 2.51 -33.14 7.14
N ILE A 375 1.82 -32.55 8.11
CA ILE A 375 2.32 -32.35 9.48
C ILE A 375 1.97 -33.53 10.39
N GLN A 376 1.12 -34.45 9.94
CA GLN A 376 0.67 -35.63 10.70
C GLN A 376 1.50 -36.85 10.38
#